data_8d10f88d8ad039e49cca28d229f37a4d
#
_entry.id   8d10f88d8ad039e49cca28d229f37a4d
#
_cell.length_a   1.000
_cell.length_b   1.000
_cell.length_c   1.000
_cell.angle_alpha   90.00
_cell.angle_beta   90.00
_cell.angle_gamma   90.00
#
_symmetry.space_group_name_H-M   'P 1'
#
loop_
_entity.id
_entity.type
_entity.pdbx_description
1 polymer ?
#
loop_
_entity_poly.entity_id
_entity_poly.type
_entity_poly.pdbx_seq_one_letter_code
_entity_poly.pdbx_strand_id
1 'polypeptide(L)'
;MAKKAPRRTAERILEVTLELFNRFGEPNVSTTLISAELNISPGNLYYHYPAKDELINTLFDRYERALGELLNASDGVRDVEDAWFFMHTLFELIWQYRFLYRDLNDLLSKNRRLETHFQWVLKNKTRAVTAVLDGMGQAGVVSIDPREVSATATSMVVVLTYWLSFEYVRDPRKALEPENAQLALLRGAHHVLNLLVPYLEPGQRMHLLGLVGAYDKNEHGQTRR
;
A
#
# COMPACT_ATOMS: atom_id res chain seq x y z
N MET A 1 25.61 -7.83 31.57
CA MET A 1 24.75 -7.67 30.38
C MET A 1 24.12 -6.28 30.41
N ALA A 2 24.42 -5.40 29.46
CA ALA A 2 23.84 -4.05 29.40
C ALA A 2 22.34 -4.14 29.10
N LYS A 3 21.50 -3.55 29.97
CA LYS A 3 20.05 -3.46 29.80
C LYS A 3 19.78 -2.65 28.53
N LYS A 4 19.30 -3.27 27.45
CA LYS A 4 18.90 -2.55 26.22
C LYS A 4 17.86 -1.48 26.58
N ALA A 5 18.04 -0.27 26.05
CA ALA A 5 17.15 0.85 26.35
C ALA A 5 15.68 0.49 25.98
N PRO A 6 14.69 0.79 26.84
CA PRO A 6 13.28 0.39 26.64
C PRO A 6 12.72 0.78 25.25
N ARG A 7 13.09 1.97 24.75
CA ARG A 7 12.68 2.46 23.43
C ARG A 7 13.14 1.57 22.28
N ARG A 8 14.35 1.00 22.35
CA ARG A 8 14.89 0.10 21.32
C ARG A 8 14.17 -1.27 21.31
N THR A 9 13.70 -1.72 22.47
CA THR A 9 12.93 -2.97 22.58
C THR A 9 11.53 -2.79 21.98
N ALA A 10 10.83 -1.69 22.30
CA ALA A 10 9.52 -1.38 21.73
C ALA A 10 9.56 -1.30 20.19
N GLU A 11 10.60 -0.66 19.65
CA GLU A 11 10.80 -0.57 18.18
C GLU A 11 10.96 -1.95 17.55
N ARG A 12 11.85 -2.78 18.10
CA ARG A 12 12.07 -4.16 17.63
C ARG A 12 10.80 -5.02 17.71
N ILE A 13 9.97 -4.81 18.73
CA ILE A 13 8.67 -5.51 18.82
C ILE A 13 7.80 -5.16 17.63
N LEU A 14 7.71 -3.87 17.25
CA LEU A 14 6.90 -3.44 16.12
C LEU A 14 7.45 -3.94 14.77
N GLU A 15 8.77 -3.91 14.57
CA GLU A 15 9.42 -4.41 13.37
C GLU A 15 9.09 -5.88 13.14
N VAL A 16 9.31 -6.72 14.16
CA VAL A 16 9.03 -8.17 14.09
C VAL A 16 7.52 -8.44 13.97
N THR A 17 6.68 -7.65 14.66
CA THR A 17 5.23 -7.77 14.53
C THR A 17 4.77 -7.50 13.10
N LEU A 18 5.28 -6.42 12.48
CA LEU A 18 4.96 -6.08 11.10
C LEU A 18 5.37 -7.19 10.14
N GLU A 19 6.57 -7.75 10.31
CA GLU A 19 7.07 -8.87 9.51
C GLU A 19 6.17 -10.10 9.63
N LEU A 20 5.84 -10.50 10.85
CA LEU A 20 4.97 -11.66 11.11
C LEU A 20 3.54 -11.43 10.57
N PHE A 21 2.96 -10.26 10.78
CA PHE A 21 1.64 -9.92 10.26
C PHE A 21 1.62 -9.95 8.73
N ASN A 22 2.63 -9.38 8.09
CA ASN A 22 2.79 -9.38 6.65
C ASN A 22 2.96 -10.79 6.07
N ARG A 23 3.65 -11.67 6.77
CA ARG A 23 3.94 -13.04 6.33
C ARG A 23 2.76 -13.98 6.55
N PHE A 24 2.19 -13.98 7.73
CA PHE A 24 1.20 -14.98 8.14
C PHE A 24 -0.25 -14.46 8.15
N GLY A 25 -0.45 -13.14 8.06
CA GLY A 25 -1.73 -12.47 8.32
C GLY A 25 -1.93 -12.20 9.80
N GLU A 26 -2.57 -11.08 10.10
CA GLU A 26 -2.81 -10.65 11.49
C GLU A 26 -3.55 -11.71 12.33
N PRO A 27 -4.63 -12.36 11.85
CA PRO A 27 -5.39 -13.33 12.64
C PRO A 27 -4.57 -14.54 13.10
N ASN A 28 -3.52 -14.89 12.35
CA ASN A 28 -2.70 -16.08 12.60
C ASN A 28 -1.49 -15.81 13.51
N VAL A 29 -1.28 -14.56 13.93
CA VAL A 29 -0.12 -14.17 14.75
C VAL A 29 -0.57 -13.84 16.17
N SER A 30 -0.09 -14.61 17.14
CA SER A 30 -0.31 -14.36 18.57
C SER A 30 0.82 -13.54 19.19
N THR A 31 0.55 -12.87 20.32
CA THR A 31 1.58 -12.18 21.11
C THR A 31 2.65 -13.16 21.64
N THR A 32 2.28 -14.41 21.85
CA THR A 32 3.23 -15.48 22.23
C THR A 32 4.20 -15.77 21.08
N LEU A 33 3.72 -15.86 19.84
CA LEU A 33 4.57 -16.05 18.66
C LEU A 33 5.54 -14.87 18.49
N ILE A 34 5.08 -13.64 18.64
CA ILE A 34 5.93 -12.44 18.57
C ILE A 34 7.01 -12.47 19.65
N SER A 35 6.65 -12.83 20.88
CA SER A 35 7.60 -12.94 21.99
C SER A 35 8.66 -14.01 21.75
N ALA A 36 8.26 -15.16 21.21
CA ALA A 36 9.16 -16.26 20.87
C ALA A 36 10.15 -15.85 19.78
N GLU A 37 9.70 -15.21 18.71
CA GLU A 37 10.55 -14.73 17.60
C GLU A 37 11.60 -13.72 18.08
N LEU A 38 11.22 -12.86 19.03
CA LEU A 38 12.13 -11.88 19.64
C LEU A 38 13.04 -12.45 20.72
N ASN A 39 12.79 -13.69 21.16
CA ASN A 39 13.44 -14.29 22.32
C ASN A 39 13.30 -13.41 23.59
N ILE A 40 12.09 -12.95 23.86
CA ILE A 40 11.71 -12.20 25.08
C ILE A 40 10.56 -12.93 25.80
N SER A 41 10.39 -12.62 27.09
CA SER A 41 9.22 -13.14 27.81
C SER A 41 7.93 -12.44 27.36
N PRO A 42 6.77 -13.13 27.39
CA PRO A 42 5.47 -12.49 27.15
C PRO A 42 5.22 -11.28 28.06
N GLY A 43 5.65 -11.34 29.31
CA GLY A 43 5.56 -10.21 30.25
C GLY A 43 6.35 -8.97 29.79
N ASN A 44 7.50 -9.17 29.13
CA ASN A 44 8.27 -8.06 28.55
C ASN A 44 7.54 -7.44 27.36
N LEU A 45 6.90 -8.25 26.51
CA LEU A 45 6.08 -7.74 25.41
C LEU A 45 4.90 -6.94 25.95
N TYR A 46 4.14 -7.48 26.91
CA TYR A 46 2.98 -6.80 27.52
C TYR A 46 3.35 -5.54 28.28
N TYR A 47 4.58 -5.42 28.80
CA TYR A 47 5.07 -4.19 29.38
C TYR A 47 5.13 -3.05 28.34
N HIS A 48 5.45 -3.34 27.09
CA HIS A 48 5.51 -2.35 26.01
C HIS A 48 4.18 -2.16 25.29
N TYR A 49 3.47 -3.27 25.06
CA TYR A 49 2.19 -3.31 24.32
C TYR A 49 1.22 -4.23 25.07
N PRO A 50 0.32 -3.64 25.89
CA PRO A 50 -0.57 -4.39 26.78
C PRO A 50 -1.56 -5.33 26.08
N ALA A 51 -1.83 -5.07 24.79
CA ALA A 51 -2.72 -5.87 23.97
C ALA A 51 -2.20 -5.96 22.54
N LYS A 52 -2.65 -6.97 21.79
CA LYS A 52 -2.36 -7.12 20.35
C LYS A 52 -2.89 -5.94 19.56
N ASP A 53 -4.06 -5.40 19.95
CA ASP A 53 -4.66 -4.22 19.30
C ASP A 53 -3.76 -2.99 19.39
N GLU A 54 -2.96 -2.83 20.46
CA GLU A 54 -2.00 -1.73 20.58
C GLU A 54 -0.85 -1.84 19.55
N LEU A 55 -0.45 -3.06 19.23
CA LEU A 55 0.52 -3.31 18.15
C LEU A 55 -0.07 -2.94 16.81
N ILE A 56 -1.31 -3.38 16.52
CA ILE A 56 -2.03 -3.07 15.29
C ILE A 56 -2.21 -1.56 15.16
N ASN A 57 -2.70 -0.89 16.20
CA ASN A 57 -2.94 0.55 16.21
C ASN A 57 -1.64 1.33 15.98
N THR A 58 -0.55 0.93 16.63
CA THR A 58 0.75 1.62 16.48
C THR A 58 1.34 1.44 15.08
N LEU A 59 1.21 0.26 14.49
CA LEU A 59 1.61 0.01 13.10
C LEU A 59 0.75 0.81 12.12
N PHE A 60 -0.56 0.88 12.38
CA PHE A 60 -1.47 1.68 11.58
C PHE A 60 -1.15 3.19 11.66
N ASP A 61 -0.82 3.73 12.84
CA ASP A 61 -0.41 5.13 12.99
C ASP A 61 0.86 5.46 12.18
N ARG A 62 1.79 4.52 12.09
CA ARG A 62 2.99 4.67 11.24
C ARG A 62 2.63 4.69 9.77
N TYR A 63 1.78 3.76 9.36
CA TYR A 63 1.25 3.71 8.00
C TYR A 63 0.52 5.01 7.64
N GLU A 64 -0.41 5.46 8.47
CA GLU A 64 -1.23 6.65 8.24
C GLU A 64 -0.36 7.92 8.09
N ARG A 65 0.68 8.05 8.93
CA ARG A 65 1.65 9.16 8.84
C ARG A 65 2.43 9.12 7.53
N ALA A 66 3.03 7.95 7.20
CA ALA A 66 3.79 7.79 5.96
C ALA A 66 2.91 8.02 4.73
N LEU A 67 1.66 7.54 4.76
CA LEU A 67 0.70 7.79 3.72
C LEU A 67 0.39 9.29 3.57
N GLY A 68 0.17 9.99 4.68
CA GLY A 68 -0.10 11.43 4.66
C GLY A 68 1.04 12.23 4.02
N GLU A 69 2.29 11.91 4.37
CA GLU A 69 3.48 12.52 3.77
C GLU A 69 3.57 12.25 2.26
N LEU A 70 3.33 11.00 1.84
CA LEU A 70 3.35 10.62 0.43
C LEU A 70 2.24 11.30 -0.37
N LEU A 71 1.02 11.33 0.15
CA LEU A 71 -0.13 11.92 -0.55
C LEU A 71 0.03 13.43 -0.79
N ASN A 72 0.86 14.13 -0.04
CA ASN A 72 1.17 15.55 -0.30
C ASN A 72 1.93 15.76 -1.62
N ALA A 73 2.61 14.74 -2.13
CA ALA A 73 3.29 14.82 -3.42
C ALA A 73 2.32 14.85 -4.63
N SER A 74 1.04 14.52 -4.42
CA SER A 74 0.02 14.53 -5.48
C SER A 74 -0.12 15.87 -6.18
N ASP A 75 0.09 16.98 -5.46
CA ASP A 75 -0.02 18.33 -5.99
C ASP A 75 1.09 18.68 -7.02
N GLY A 76 2.16 17.89 -7.06
CA GLY A 76 3.29 18.05 -7.98
C GLY A 76 3.16 17.27 -9.30
N VAL A 77 2.21 16.34 -9.40
CA VAL A 77 2.06 15.47 -10.57
C VAL A 77 1.53 16.25 -11.77
N ARG A 78 2.23 16.16 -12.90
CA ARG A 78 1.87 16.91 -14.13
C ARG A 78 1.83 16.05 -15.39
N ASP A 79 2.51 14.92 -15.41
CA ASP A 79 2.58 14.03 -16.56
C ASP A 79 2.43 12.56 -16.18
N VAL A 80 2.52 11.70 -17.18
CA VAL A 80 2.35 10.24 -17.02
C VAL A 80 3.49 9.62 -16.21
N GLU A 81 4.71 10.14 -16.31
CA GLU A 81 5.87 9.63 -15.59
C GLU A 81 5.77 9.97 -14.10
N ASP A 82 5.41 11.22 -13.77
CA ASP A 82 5.10 11.64 -12.41
C ASP A 82 4.00 10.77 -11.79
N ALA A 83 2.90 10.56 -12.55
CA ALA A 83 1.77 9.74 -12.10
C ALA A 83 2.18 8.28 -11.88
N TRP A 84 3.03 7.72 -12.77
CA TRP A 84 3.58 6.38 -12.61
C TRP A 84 4.40 6.27 -11.33
N PHE A 85 5.34 7.19 -11.12
CA PHE A 85 6.17 7.20 -9.93
C PHE A 85 5.35 7.35 -8.65
N PHE A 86 4.37 8.26 -8.64
CA PHE A 86 3.46 8.46 -7.51
C PHE A 86 2.68 7.18 -7.17
N MET A 87 2.07 6.53 -8.18
CA MET A 87 1.31 5.29 -7.96
C MET A 87 2.21 4.14 -7.52
N HIS A 88 3.42 4.02 -8.10
CA HIS A 88 4.37 2.99 -7.70
C HIS A 88 4.78 3.15 -6.24
N THR A 89 5.17 4.36 -5.82
CA THR A 89 5.55 4.64 -4.44
C THR A 89 4.39 4.40 -3.46
N LEU A 90 3.16 4.69 -3.88
CA LEU A 90 1.98 4.39 -3.08
C LEU A 90 1.76 2.88 -2.91
N PHE A 91 2.00 2.09 -3.95
CA PHE A 91 1.94 0.64 -3.85
C PHE A 91 3.09 0.07 -3.00
N GLU A 92 4.30 0.64 -3.05
CA GLU A 92 5.40 0.25 -2.15
C GLU A 92 5.02 0.43 -0.68
N LEU A 93 4.41 1.57 -0.34
CA LEU A 93 3.91 1.80 1.02
C LEU A 93 2.80 0.81 1.41
N ILE A 94 1.86 0.55 0.52
CA ILE A 94 0.80 -0.47 0.71
C ILE A 94 1.43 -1.85 0.94
N TRP A 95 2.45 -2.20 0.18
CA TRP A 95 3.16 -3.48 0.33
C TRP A 95 3.89 -3.58 1.67
N GLN A 96 4.53 -2.51 2.12
CA GLN A 96 5.19 -2.47 3.41
C GLN A 96 4.24 -2.82 4.57
N TYR A 97 2.97 -2.41 4.45
CA TYR A 97 1.91 -2.67 5.43
C TYR A 97 0.81 -3.58 4.87
N ARG A 98 1.19 -4.59 4.04
CA ARG A 98 0.23 -5.40 3.27
C ARG A 98 -0.75 -6.20 4.10
N PHE A 99 -0.45 -6.49 5.38
CA PHE A 99 -1.39 -7.12 6.27
C PHE A 99 -2.69 -6.31 6.46
N LEU A 100 -2.60 -4.97 6.46
CA LEU A 100 -3.76 -4.08 6.55
C LEU A 100 -4.71 -4.27 5.37
N TYR A 101 -4.16 -4.48 4.18
CA TYR A 101 -4.93 -4.58 2.94
C TYR A 101 -5.43 -6.00 2.65
N ARG A 102 -4.65 -7.00 3.08
CA ARG A 102 -5.01 -8.40 2.97
C ARG A 102 -6.21 -8.74 3.84
N ASP A 103 -6.18 -8.31 5.09
CA ASP A 103 -7.16 -8.69 6.10
C ASP A 103 -8.10 -7.51 6.44
N LEU A 104 -8.23 -6.52 5.53
CA LEU A 104 -8.86 -5.23 5.77
C LEU A 104 -10.25 -5.33 6.40
N ASN A 105 -11.15 -6.09 5.79
CA ASN A 105 -12.53 -6.17 6.26
C ASN A 105 -12.62 -6.81 7.65
N ASP A 106 -11.78 -7.81 7.94
CA ASP A 106 -11.71 -8.44 9.25
C ASP A 106 -11.18 -7.47 10.31
N LEU A 107 -10.09 -6.76 10.00
CA LEU A 107 -9.51 -5.74 10.88
C LEU A 107 -10.51 -4.61 11.19
N LEU A 108 -11.21 -4.09 10.18
CA LEU A 108 -12.20 -3.02 10.37
C LEU A 108 -13.38 -3.50 11.23
N SER A 109 -13.79 -4.76 11.11
CA SER A 109 -14.90 -5.32 11.90
C SER A 109 -14.56 -5.50 13.38
N LYS A 110 -13.29 -5.66 13.72
CA LYS A 110 -12.81 -5.95 15.08
C LYS A 110 -12.16 -4.77 15.78
N ASN A 111 -11.63 -3.80 15.03
CA ASN A 111 -10.89 -2.67 15.59
C ASN A 111 -11.58 -1.34 15.23
N ARG A 112 -12.26 -0.76 16.21
CA ARG A 112 -13.02 0.50 16.06
C ARG A 112 -12.15 1.68 15.64
N ARG A 113 -10.89 1.72 16.07
CA ARG A 113 -9.96 2.78 15.67
C ARG A 113 -9.63 2.68 14.20
N LEU A 114 -9.28 1.49 13.72
CA LEU A 114 -9.03 1.27 12.29
C LEU A 114 -10.26 1.59 11.44
N GLU A 115 -11.46 1.17 11.87
CA GLU A 115 -12.71 1.48 11.18
C GLU A 115 -12.85 2.98 10.92
N THR A 116 -12.67 3.79 11.97
CA THR A 116 -12.81 5.25 11.87
C THR A 116 -11.71 5.88 11.02
N HIS A 117 -10.46 5.52 11.28
CA HIS A 117 -9.30 6.11 10.61
C HIS A 117 -9.17 5.68 9.15
N PHE A 118 -9.59 4.45 8.81
CA PHE A 118 -9.51 4.01 7.42
C PHE A 118 -10.47 4.76 6.49
N GLN A 119 -11.58 5.28 7.02
CA GLN A 119 -12.44 6.22 6.28
C GLN A 119 -11.66 7.49 5.89
N TRP A 120 -10.80 8.00 6.79
CA TRP A 120 -9.89 9.10 6.49
C TRP A 120 -8.84 8.72 5.44
N VAL A 121 -8.30 7.51 5.50
CA VAL A 121 -7.38 6.97 4.49
C VAL A 121 -8.04 7.01 3.11
N LEU A 122 -9.26 6.52 2.95
CA LEU A 122 -10.00 6.54 1.69
C LEU A 122 -10.24 7.97 1.21
N LYS A 123 -10.70 8.86 2.08
CA LYS A 123 -10.95 10.27 1.76
C LYS A 123 -9.68 10.98 1.28
N ASN A 124 -8.55 10.79 1.97
CA ASN A 124 -7.29 11.42 1.61
C ASN A 124 -6.72 10.86 0.30
N LYS A 125 -6.81 9.54 0.07
CA LYS A 125 -6.45 8.93 -1.21
C LYS A 125 -7.28 9.51 -2.35
N THR A 126 -8.61 9.62 -2.17
CA THR A 126 -9.49 10.19 -3.20
C THR A 126 -9.12 11.63 -3.50
N ARG A 127 -8.87 12.45 -2.47
CA ARG A 127 -8.40 13.84 -2.64
C ARG A 127 -7.09 13.89 -3.43
N ALA A 128 -6.11 13.08 -3.07
CA ALA A 128 -4.81 13.06 -3.74
C ALA A 128 -4.93 12.60 -5.20
N VAL A 129 -5.70 11.54 -5.47
CA VAL A 129 -5.93 11.10 -6.85
C VAL A 129 -6.67 12.16 -7.66
N THR A 130 -7.65 12.86 -7.07
CA THR A 130 -8.31 14.01 -7.74
C THR A 130 -7.30 15.10 -8.07
N ALA A 131 -6.39 15.44 -7.13
CA ALA A 131 -5.34 16.43 -7.39
C ALA A 131 -4.38 16.01 -8.54
N VAL A 132 -4.05 14.71 -8.62
CA VAL A 132 -3.29 14.14 -9.75
C VAL A 132 -4.04 14.38 -11.08
N LEU A 133 -5.33 14.04 -11.13
CA LEU A 133 -6.15 14.23 -12.35
C LEU A 133 -6.24 15.68 -12.74
N ASP A 134 -6.47 16.58 -11.78
CA ASP A 134 -6.55 18.03 -12.01
C ASP A 134 -5.20 18.58 -12.50
N GLY A 135 -4.09 18.17 -11.90
CA GLY A 135 -2.75 18.58 -12.30
C GLY A 135 -2.38 18.15 -13.72
N MET A 136 -2.68 16.90 -14.08
CA MET A 136 -2.49 16.37 -15.43
C MET A 136 -3.44 17.04 -16.43
N GLY A 137 -4.67 17.37 -16.03
CA GLY A 137 -5.63 18.11 -16.85
C GLY A 137 -5.14 19.54 -17.17
N GLN A 138 -4.65 20.27 -16.16
CA GLN A 138 -4.06 21.60 -16.31
C GLN A 138 -2.81 21.59 -17.22
N ALA A 139 -2.05 20.51 -17.19
CA ALA A 139 -0.88 20.31 -18.04
C ALA A 139 -1.24 19.86 -19.48
N GLY A 140 -2.53 19.60 -19.77
CA GLY A 140 -2.98 19.13 -21.08
C GLY A 140 -2.62 17.66 -21.38
N VAL A 141 -2.34 16.86 -20.34
CA VAL A 141 -1.96 15.44 -20.45
C VAL A 141 -3.18 14.54 -20.49
N VAL A 142 -4.23 14.90 -19.76
CA VAL A 142 -5.53 14.22 -19.77
C VAL A 142 -6.63 15.20 -20.14
N SER A 143 -7.65 14.70 -20.87
CA SER A 143 -8.88 15.42 -21.19
C SER A 143 -10.04 14.63 -20.59
N ILE A 144 -10.43 14.97 -19.37
CA ILE A 144 -11.52 14.33 -18.63
C ILE A 144 -12.64 15.34 -18.35
N ASP A 145 -13.89 14.93 -18.58
CA ASP A 145 -15.05 15.78 -18.24
C ASP A 145 -15.08 15.97 -16.70
N PRO A 146 -15.23 17.22 -16.21
CA PRO A 146 -15.30 17.51 -14.77
C PRO A 146 -16.32 16.64 -14.00
N ARG A 147 -17.39 16.20 -14.68
CA ARG A 147 -18.41 15.31 -14.11
C ARG A 147 -17.91 13.88 -13.89
N GLU A 148 -16.88 13.46 -14.61
CA GLU A 148 -16.30 12.10 -14.53
C GLU A 148 -15.10 12.03 -13.59
N VAL A 149 -14.45 13.14 -13.23
CA VAL A 149 -13.26 13.19 -12.37
C VAL A 149 -13.49 12.45 -11.06
N SER A 150 -14.60 12.72 -10.38
CA SER A 150 -14.90 12.10 -9.08
C SER A 150 -15.10 10.58 -9.19
N ALA A 151 -15.79 10.11 -10.23
CA ALA A 151 -16.01 8.68 -10.46
C ALA A 151 -14.71 7.97 -10.82
N THR A 152 -13.89 8.58 -11.69
CA THR A 152 -12.57 8.05 -12.08
C THR A 152 -11.64 7.98 -10.89
N ALA A 153 -11.52 9.05 -10.09
CA ALA A 153 -10.72 9.05 -8.87
C ALA A 153 -11.17 7.96 -7.89
N THR A 154 -12.48 7.78 -7.70
CA THR A 154 -13.02 6.71 -6.85
C THR A 154 -12.65 5.33 -7.38
N SER A 155 -12.76 5.10 -8.69
CA SER A 155 -12.39 3.82 -9.32
C SER A 155 -10.90 3.52 -9.13
N MET A 156 -10.03 4.52 -9.30
CA MET A 156 -8.60 4.40 -9.03
C MET A 156 -8.33 4.03 -7.57
N VAL A 157 -9.01 4.67 -6.61
CA VAL A 157 -8.87 4.38 -5.17
C VAL A 157 -9.38 2.98 -4.83
N VAL A 158 -10.43 2.49 -5.47
CA VAL A 158 -10.91 1.12 -5.33
C VAL A 158 -9.82 0.12 -5.75
N VAL A 159 -9.19 0.33 -6.91
CA VAL A 159 -8.08 -0.53 -7.37
C VAL A 159 -6.91 -0.43 -6.39
N LEU A 160 -6.48 0.77 -6.00
CA LEU A 160 -5.40 0.97 -5.00
C LEU A 160 -5.67 0.26 -3.67
N THR A 161 -6.93 0.18 -3.25
CA THR A 161 -7.29 -0.39 -1.96
C THR A 161 -7.42 -1.90 -1.99
N TYR A 162 -7.96 -2.45 -3.07
CA TYR A 162 -8.28 -3.88 -3.13
C TYR A 162 -7.35 -4.69 -4.05
N TRP A 163 -6.34 -4.05 -4.65
CA TRP A 163 -5.41 -4.73 -5.55
C TRP A 163 -4.69 -5.92 -4.89
N LEU A 164 -4.16 -5.75 -3.68
CA LEU A 164 -3.48 -6.85 -2.98
C LEU A 164 -4.44 -7.98 -2.59
N SER A 165 -5.69 -7.67 -2.25
CA SER A 165 -6.72 -8.69 -2.03
C SER A 165 -7.02 -9.45 -3.31
N PHE A 166 -7.10 -8.76 -4.46
CA PHE A 166 -7.27 -9.40 -5.76
C PHE A 166 -6.10 -10.32 -6.11
N GLU A 167 -4.85 -9.85 -5.95
CA GLU A 167 -3.65 -10.67 -6.17
C GLU A 167 -3.64 -11.90 -5.27
N TYR A 168 -3.99 -11.74 -3.98
CA TYR A 168 -4.08 -12.84 -3.04
C TYR A 168 -5.14 -13.88 -3.45
N VAL A 169 -6.33 -13.45 -3.88
CA VAL A 169 -7.38 -14.37 -4.36
C VAL A 169 -6.93 -15.09 -5.64
N ARG A 170 -6.19 -14.42 -6.52
CA ARG A 170 -5.67 -15.00 -7.76
C ARG A 170 -4.61 -16.08 -7.53
N ASP A 171 -3.69 -15.85 -6.58
CA ASP A 171 -2.64 -16.82 -6.21
C ASP A 171 -2.33 -16.75 -4.70
N PRO A 172 -3.16 -17.43 -3.86
CA PRO A 172 -3.03 -17.32 -2.39
C PRO A 172 -1.70 -17.79 -1.82
N ARG A 173 -0.97 -18.60 -2.57
CA ARG A 173 0.30 -19.20 -2.10
C ARG A 173 1.51 -18.33 -2.40
N LYS A 174 1.43 -17.48 -3.42
CA LYS A 174 2.60 -16.75 -3.94
C LYS A 174 2.42 -15.23 -3.93
N ALA A 175 1.19 -14.73 -3.99
CA ALA A 175 0.92 -13.31 -4.24
C ALA A 175 1.59 -12.35 -3.24
N LEU A 176 1.71 -12.76 -1.98
CA LEU A 176 2.27 -11.92 -0.92
C LEU A 176 3.69 -12.32 -0.49
N GLU A 177 4.31 -13.27 -1.22
CA GLU A 177 5.72 -13.61 -1.00
C GLU A 177 6.63 -12.47 -1.51
N PRO A 178 7.74 -12.17 -0.79
CA PRO A 178 8.63 -11.07 -1.14
C PRO A 178 9.18 -11.12 -2.57
N GLU A 179 9.39 -12.31 -3.12
CA GLU A 179 9.91 -12.54 -4.47
C GLU A 179 8.95 -12.04 -5.56
N ASN A 180 7.65 -11.98 -5.25
CA ASN A 180 6.61 -11.52 -6.19
C ASN A 180 6.19 -10.06 -5.96
N ALA A 181 6.78 -9.40 -4.95
CA ALA A 181 6.43 -8.03 -4.57
C ALA A 181 6.48 -7.08 -5.77
N GLN A 182 7.62 -7.01 -6.42
CA GLN A 182 7.85 -6.04 -7.49
C GLN A 182 6.83 -6.21 -8.63
N LEU A 183 6.54 -7.44 -9.03
CA LEU A 183 5.56 -7.71 -10.08
C LEU A 183 4.13 -7.33 -9.68
N ALA A 184 3.74 -7.62 -8.44
CA ALA A 184 2.42 -7.26 -7.92
C ALA A 184 2.24 -5.73 -7.88
N LEU A 185 3.29 -4.97 -7.46
CA LEU A 185 3.27 -3.51 -7.38
C LEU A 185 3.19 -2.88 -8.77
N LEU A 186 4.01 -3.35 -9.71
CA LEU A 186 4.03 -2.85 -11.09
C LEU A 186 2.68 -3.08 -11.80
N ARG A 187 2.11 -4.28 -11.65
CA ARG A 187 0.76 -4.57 -12.18
C ARG A 187 -0.29 -3.66 -11.54
N GLY A 188 -0.21 -3.43 -10.23
CA GLY A 188 -1.12 -2.53 -9.52
C GLY A 188 -1.05 -1.11 -10.08
N ALA A 189 0.14 -0.54 -10.20
CA ALA A 189 0.34 0.80 -10.78
C ALA A 189 -0.18 0.87 -12.23
N HIS A 190 0.12 -0.16 -13.04
CA HIS A 190 -0.40 -0.27 -14.40
C HIS A 190 -1.94 -0.26 -14.42
N HIS A 191 -2.60 -1.12 -13.64
CA HIS A 191 -4.06 -1.20 -13.64
C HIS A 191 -4.73 0.09 -13.19
N VAL A 192 -4.17 0.79 -12.20
CA VAL A 192 -4.68 2.10 -11.77
C VAL A 192 -4.55 3.11 -12.91
N LEU A 193 -3.37 3.23 -13.53
CA LEU A 193 -3.14 4.22 -14.59
C LEU A 193 -3.84 3.85 -15.90
N ASN A 194 -4.11 2.56 -16.13
CA ASN A 194 -4.87 2.13 -17.31
C ASN A 194 -6.32 2.68 -17.32
N LEU A 195 -6.86 3.04 -16.16
CA LEU A 195 -8.15 3.74 -16.07
C LEU A 195 -8.11 5.13 -16.71
N LEU A 196 -6.92 5.71 -16.88
CA LEU A 196 -6.73 7.03 -17.52
C LEU A 196 -6.54 6.94 -19.04
N VAL A 197 -6.26 5.76 -19.58
CA VAL A 197 -5.97 5.58 -21.02
C VAL A 197 -7.02 6.20 -21.95
N PRO A 198 -8.35 6.12 -21.67
CA PRO A 198 -9.35 6.77 -22.52
C PRO A 198 -9.26 8.29 -22.56
N TYR A 199 -8.68 8.90 -21.52
CA TYR A 199 -8.59 10.35 -21.33
C TYR A 199 -7.25 10.94 -21.72
N LEU A 200 -6.22 10.09 -21.93
CA LEU A 200 -4.86 10.52 -22.27
C LEU A 200 -4.75 11.02 -23.69
N GLU A 201 -4.03 12.12 -23.88
CA GLU A 201 -3.59 12.58 -25.19
C GLU A 201 -2.74 11.49 -25.89
N PRO A 202 -2.79 11.36 -27.23
CA PRO A 202 -2.18 10.25 -27.96
C PRO A 202 -0.69 10.01 -27.67
N GLY A 203 0.10 11.07 -27.53
CA GLY A 203 1.53 10.99 -27.20
C GLY A 203 1.75 10.45 -25.79
N GLN A 204 0.97 10.88 -24.84
CA GLN A 204 1.03 10.46 -23.43
C GLN A 204 0.54 9.00 -23.24
N ARG A 205 -0.43 8.59 -24.05
CA ARG A 205 -0.88 7.20 -24.08
C ARG A 205 0.24 6.26 -24.53
N MET A 206 0.98 6.62 -25.58
CA MET A 206 2.14 5.84 -26.05
C MET A 206 3.25 5.82 -24.99
N HIS A 207 3.47 6.91 -24.28
CA HIS A 207 4.45 6.98 -23.19
C HIS A 207 4.08 6.03 -22.04
N LEU A 208 2.82 6.03 -21.59
CA LEU A 208 2.35 5.10 -20.56
C LEU A 208 2.56 3.64 -20.97
N LEU A 209 2.20 3.28 -22.21
CA LEU A 209 2.40 1.94 -22.73
C LEU A 209 3.88 1.56 -22.80
N GLY A 210 4.76 2.52 -23.10
CA GLY A 210 6.21 2.35 -23.08
C GLY A 210 6.77 2.06 -21.69
N LEU A 211 6.31 2.78 -20.67
CA LEU A 211 6.67 2.55 -19.27
C LEU A 211 6.28 1.13 -18.82
N VAL A 212 5.05 0.71 -19.15
CA VAL A 212 4.58 -0.64 -18.84
C VAL A 212 5.37 -1.72 -19.60
N GLY A 213 5.55 -1.55 -20.91
CA GLY A 213 6.24 -2.53 -21.75
C GLY A 213 7.73 -2.72 -21.45
N ALA A 214 8.38 -1.74 -20.82
CA ALA A 214 9.75 -1.87 -20.32
C ALA A 214 9.84 -2.90 -19.17
N TYR A 215 8.78 -3.06 -18.39
CA TYR A 215 8.71 -4.02 -17.29
C TYR A 215 8.29 -5.42 -17.74
N ASP A 216 7.37 -5.55 -18.70
CA ASP A 216 6.95 -6.87 -19.27
C ASP A 216 8.12 -7.63 -19.93
N LYS A 217 9.06 -6.91 -20.55
CA LYS A 217 10.25 -7.54 -21.17
C LYS A 217 11.18 -8.16 -20.14
N ASN A 218 11.23 -7.65 -18.92
CA ASN A 218 12.02 -8.23 -17.84
C ASN A 218 11.40 -9.52 -17.29
N GLU A 219 10.08 -9.69 -17.36
CA GLU A 219 9.40 -10.94 -16.97
C GLU A 219 9.73 -12.11 -17.91
N HIS A 220 9.74 -11.89 -19.22
CA HIS A 220 9.97 -12.93 -20.21
C HIS A 220 11.46 -13.31 -20.36
N GLY A 221 12.38 -12.48 -19.86
CA GLY A 221 13.81 -12.74 -19.85
C GLY A 221 14.28 -13.67 -18.73
N GLN A 222 13.55 -13.73 -17.60
CA GLN A 222 13.90 -14.59 -16.46
C GLN A 222 13.30 -15.99 -16.51
N THR A 223 12.30 -16.23 -17.34
CA THR A 223 11.63 -17.55 -17.47
C THR A 223 12.33 -18.50 -18.47
N ARG A 224 13.42 -18.05 -19.08
CA ARG A 224 14.22 -18.86 -20.07
C ARG A 224 15.64 -19.22 -19.60
N ARG A 225 15.87 -19.34 -18.30
CA ARG A 225 17.11 -19.93 -17.78
C ARG A 225 16.86 -21.07 -16.82
#